data_44a419b07bd3a7173713bf47d17d18b2
#
_entry.id   44a419b07bd3a7173713bf47d17d18b2
#
_cell.length_a   1.000
_cell.length_b   1.000
_cell.length_c   1.000
_cell.angle_alpha   90.00
_cell.angle_beta   90.00
_cell.angle_gamma   90.00
#
_symmetry.space_group_name_H-M   'P 1'
#
loop_
_entity.id
_entity.type
_entity.pdbx_description
1 polymer ?
#
loop_
_entity_poly.entity_id
_entity_poly.type
_entity_poly.pdbx_seq_one_letter_code
_entity_poly.pdbx_strand_id
1 'polypeptide(L)'
;TTLTHFTALRLALGEAAFGALLDGMFANDVQFLQSNGATMRAVRDGQLDWAFTDTDDYHVAKQKGHKVACVFPDQEAGGLGTMLIPNAVGLVAGGPDQDGGKRLIDRIVGKETEALLAAADGAQIPLRSGVQGPQDPAIKAVGSFREMAWEPAQTAAELARCNQEFSKRWGK
;
A
#
# COMPACT_ATOMS: atom_id res chain seq x y z
N THR A 1 -4.96 2.46 -3.96
CA THR A 1 -3.85 2.66 -2.98
C THR A 1 -3.00 3.89 -3.30
N THR A 2 -2.54 4.10 -4.56
CA THR A 2 -1.67 5.21 -4.94
C THR A 2 -2.21 6.58 -4.52
N LEU A 3 -3.47 6.89 -4.83
CA LEU A 3 -4.08 8.17 -4.44
C LEU A 3 -4.14 8.34 -2.92
N THR A 4 -4.47 7.27 -2.19
CA THR A 4 -4.49 7.28 -0.72
C THR A 4 -3.08 7.56 -0.16
N HIS A 5 -2.05 6.89 -0.69
CA HIS A 5 -0.68 7.09 -0.28
C HIS A 5 -0.22 8.54 -0.52
N PHE A 6 -0.42 9.06 -1.72
CA PHE A 6 0.00 10.44 -2.05
C PHE A 6 -0.80 11.50 -1.28
N THR A 7 -2.08 11.24 -0.99
CA THR A 7 -2.88 12.12 -0.13
C THR A 7 -2.34 12.14 1.30
N ALA A 8 -2.02 10.97 1.86
CA ALA A 8 -1.42 10.88 3.19
C ALA A 8 -0.01 11.53 3.24
N LEU A 9 0.82 11.33 2.22
CA LEU A 9 2.12 12.00 2.09
C LEU A 9 1.97 13.53 2.05
N ARG A 10 1.00 14.04 1.30
CA ARG A 10 0.71 15.48 1.26
C ARG A 10 0.36 16.03 2.63
N LEU A 11 -0.49 15.33 3.38
CA LEU A 11 -0.87 15.72 4.73
C LEU A 11 0.32 15.69 5.70
N ALA A 12 1.19 14.69 5.57
CA ALA A 12 2.37 14.53 6.43
C ALA A 12 3.48 15.53 6.12
N LEU A 13 3.74 15.81 4.84
CA LEU A 13 4.82 16.70 4.39
C LEU A 13 4.42 18.17 4.36
N GLY A 14 3.12 18.46 4.20
CA GLY A 14 2.60 19.78 3.87
C GLY A 14 2.80 20.15 2.40
N GLU A 15 2.10 21.21 1.95
CA GLU A 15 1.98 21.60 0.55
C GLU A 15 3.33 21.85 -0.14
N ALA A 16 4.24 22.55 0.52
CA ALA A 16 5.52 22.96 -0.10
C ALA A 16 6.45 21.76 -0.34
N ALA A 17 6.66 20.91 0.69
CA ALA A 17 7.54 19.77 0.57
C ALA A 17 6.95 18.68 -0.34
N PHE A 18 5.63 18.46 -0.27
CA PHE A 18 4.94 17.55 -1.18
C PHE A 18 5.00 18.05 -2.63
N GLY A 19 4.84 19.36 -2.87
CA GLY A 19 5.01 19.96 -4.19
C GLY A 19 6.41 19.71 -4.75
N ALA A 20 7.45 19.95 -3.95
CA ALA A 20 8.83 19.69 -4.35
C ALA A 20 9.10 18.20 -4.65
N LEU A 21 8.51 17.27 -3.87
CA LEU A 21 8.57 15.84 -4.16
C LEU A 21 7.99 15.50 -5.54
N LEU A 22 6.80 16.01 -5.83
CA LEU A 22 6.17 15.79 -7.14
C LEU A 22 6.98 16.41 -8.29
N ASP A 23 7.50 17.62 -8.12
CA ASP A 23 8.33 18.25 -9.13
C ASP A 23 9.61 17.43 -9.41
N GLY A 24 10.23 16.88 -8.36
CA GLY A 24 11.36 15.96 -8.48
C GLY A 24 11.00 14.67 -9.21
N MET A 25 9.84 14.08 -8.92
CA MET A 25 9.37 12.89 -9.63
C MET A 25 9.15 13.15 -11.13
N PHE A 26 8.54 14.29 -11.49
CA PHE A 26 8.33 14.67 -12.88
C PHE A 26 9.64 14.98 -13.60
N ALA A 27 10.58 15.65 -12.94
CA ALA A 27 11.92 15.91 -13.48
C ALA A 27 12.72 14.62 -13.76
N ASN A 28 12.35 13.52 -13.11
CA ASN A 28 12.93 12.19 -13.31
C ASN A 28 12.04 11.25 -14.15
N ASP A 29 11.20 11.80 -15.01
CA ASP A 29 10.37 11.05 -15.97
C ASP A 29 9.51 9.96 -15.32
N VAL A 30 8.88 10.26 -14.16
CA VAL A 30 8.03 9.30 -13.45
C VAL A 30 6.94 8.72 -14.37
N GLN A 31 6.76 7.41 -14.31
CA GLN A 31 5.75 6.69 -15.07
C GLN A 31 4.55 6.35 -14.19
N PHE A 32 3.33 6.66 -14.67
CA PHE A 32 2.08 6.24 -14.03
C PHE A 32 1.47 5.09 -14.80
N LEU A 33 1.51 3.90 -14.21
CA LEU A 33 1.01 2.67 -14.82
C LEU A 33 -0.39 2.34 -14.29
N GLN A 34 -1.10 1.45 -15.00
CA GLN A 34 -2.52 1.20 -14.73
C GLN A 34 -2.81 0.44 -13.44
N SER A 35 -1.81 -0.27 -12.87
CA SER A 35 -1.99 -1.08 -11.66
C SER A 35 -0.65 -1.36 -10.99
N ASN A 36 -0.70 -1.76 -9.70
CA ASN A 36 0.46 -2.21 -8.95
C ASN A 36 1.17 -3.38 -9.65
N GLY A 37 0.41 -4.35 -10.16
CA GLY A 37 0.98 -5.47 -10.92
C GLY A 37 1.63 -5.04 -12.24
N ALA A 38 1.14 -4.01 -12.94
CA ALA A 38 1.81 -3.45 -14.12
C ALA A 38 3.12 -2.76 -13.71
N THR A 39 3.10 -2.05 -12.60
CA THR A 39 4.27 -1.38 -12.03
C THR A 39 5.35 -2.38 -11.62
N MET A 40 4.97 -3.43 -10.90
CA MET A 40 5.89 -4.53 -10.55
C MET A 40 6.51 -5.18 -11.80
N ARG A 41 5.70 -5.46 -12.83
CA ARG A 41 6.23 -6.05 -14.08
C ARG A 41 7.25 -5.16 -14.77
N ALA A 42 7.02 -3.84 -14.80
CA ALA A 42 7.97 -2.91 -15.40
C ALA A 42 9.33 -2.91 -14.70
N VAL A 43 9.36 -2.99 -13.37
CA VAL A 43 10.61 -3.16 -12.60
C VAL A 43 11.20 -4.55 -12.80
N ARG A 44 10.39 -5.60 -12.71
CA ARG A 44 10.82 -6.99 -12.93
C ARG A 44 11.52 -7.19 -14.29
N ASP A 45 10.99 -6.56 -15.33
CA ASP A 45 11.46 -6.70 -16.72
C ASP A 45 12.58 -5.69 -17.06
N GLY A 46 13.04 -4.91 -16.07
CA GLY A 46 14.13 -3.95 -16.23
C GLY A 46 13.77 -2.71 -17.04
N GLN A 47 12.49 -2.40 -17.18
CA GLN A 47 12.01 -1.17 -17.84
C GLN A 47 12.10 0.04 -16.90
N LEU A 48 12.00 -0.19 -15.59
CA LEU A 48 12.14 0.79 -14.53
C LEU A 48 13.11 0.26 -13.46
N ASP A 49 13.89 1.14 -12.87
CA ASP A 49 14.84 0.79 -11.81
C ASP A 49 14.14 0.49 -10.49
N TRP A 50 13.08 1.23 -10.17
CA TRP A 50 12.29 1.06 -8.95
C TRP A 50 10.87 1.62 -9.11
N ALA A 51 9.98 1.25 -8.22
CA ALA A 51 8.62 1.76 -8.20
C ALA A 51 7.98 1.64 -6.81
N PHE A 52 6.96 2.47 -6.55
CA PHE A 52 6.04 2.25 -5.44
C PHE A 52 5.03 1.16 -5.83
N THR A 53 4.93 0.14 -5.01
CA THR A 53 3.93 -0.93 -5.11
C THR A 53 3.66 -1.49 -3.71
N ASP A 54 2.96 -2.59 -3.61
CA ASP A 54 2.66 -3.30 -2.36
C ASP A 54 3.48 -4.59 -2.22
N THR A 55 3.44 -5.17 -1.03
CA THR A 55 4.28 -6.31 -0.68
C THR A 55 3.87 -7.59 -1.39
N ASP A 56 2.60 -7.76 -1.75
CA ASP A 56 2.09 -8.93 -2.47
C ASP A 56 2.63 -9.00 -3.90
N ASP A 57 2.66 -7.91 -4.65
CA ASP A 57 3.25 -7.86 -5.98
C ASP A 57 4.75 -8.21 -5.97
N TYR A 58 5.50 -7.67 -5.00
CA TYR A 58 6.90 -8.06 -4.80
C TYR A 58 7.01 -9.57 -4.54
N HIS A 59 6.22 -10.11 -3.59
CA HIS A 59 6.29 -11.50 -3.18
C HIS A 59 5.99 -12.45 -4.35
N VAL A 60 4.96 -12.18 -5.14
CA VAL A 60 4.62 -12.96 -6.34
C VAL A 60 5.77 -12.97 -7.35
N ALA A 61 6.42 -11.83 -7.59
CA ALA A 61 7.57 -11.77 -8.48
C ALA A 61 8.76 -12.59 -7.93
N LYS A 62 9.02 -12.48 -6.64
CA LYS A 62 10.10 -13.20 -5.95
C LYS A 62 9.91 -14.71 -5.98
N GLN A 63 8.69 -15.20 -5.69
CA GLN A 63 8.36 -16.63 -5.76
C GLN A 63 8.54 -17.22 -7.16
N LYS A 64 8.33 -16.44 -8.21
CA LYS A 64 8.57 -16.83 -9.59
C LYS A 64 10.06 -16.78 -10.00
N GLY A 65 10.95 -16.51 -9.06
CA GLY A 65 12.40 -16.52 -9.29
C GLY A 65 12.96 -15.25 -9.93
N HIS A 66 12.17 -14.16 -10.01
CA HIS A 66 12.67 -12.90 -10.55
C HIS A 66 13.61 -12.19 -9.56
N LYS A 67 14.60 -11.47 -10.10
CA LYS A 67 15.58 -10.70 -9.32
C LYS A 67 14.99 -9.33 -8.95
N VAL A 68 14.16 -9.31 -7.93
CA VAL A 68 13.56 -8.10 -7.38
C VAL A 68 13.87 -7.99 -5.88
N ALA A 69 13.89 -6.78 -5.35
CA ALA A 69 14.05 -6.48 -3.93
C ALA A 69 12.89 -5.63 -3.42
N CYS A 70 12.53 -5.78 -2.15
CA CYS A 70 11.56 -4.97 -1.46
C CYS A 70 12.28 -4.03 -0.49
N VAL A 71 11.96 -2.75 -0.56
CA VAL A 71 12.49 -1.71 0.34
C VAL A 71 11.32 -1.07 1.07
N PHE A 72 11.40 -1.05 2.39
CA PHE A 72 10.52 -0.25 3.23
C PHE A 72 11.15 1.15 3.35
N PRO A 73 10.58 2.19 2.75
CA PRO A 73 11.20 3.51 2.70
C PRO A 73 11.19 4.22 4.06
N ASP A 74 11.98 5.30 4.16
CA ASP A 74 12.02 6.26 5.26
C ASP A 74 12.26 5.65 6.65
N GLN A 75 13.18 4.67 6.72
CA GLN A 75 13.49 3.96 7.96
C GLN A 75 14.60 4.62 8.80
N GLU A 76 15.30 5.61 8.28
CA GLU A 76 16.35 6.36 8.94
C GLU A 76 15.80 7.28 10.06
N ALA A 77 16.69 7.78 10.90
CA ALA A 77 16.32 8.73 11.95
C ALA A 77 15.72 10.00 11.36
N GLY A 78 14.51 10.35 11.76
CA GLY A 78 13.75 11.48 11.23
C GLY A 78 12.95 11.21 9.97
N GLY A 79 13.04 10.01 9.38
CA GLY A 79 12.21 9.60 8.25
C GLY A 79 10.74 9.47 8.63
N LEU A 80 9.84 9.64 7.66
CA LEU A 80 8.38 9.51 7.87
C LEU A 80 7.98 8.08 8.23
N GLY A 81 8.70 7.09 7.74
CA GLY A 81 8.33 5.69 7.82
C GLY A 81 7.51 5.22 6.62
N THR A 82 7.35 3.92 6.53
CA THR A 82 6.58 3.27 5.45
C THR A 82 5.10 3.32 5.76
N MET A 83 4.28 3.74 4.81
CA MET A 83 2.83 3.74 4.97
C MET A 83 2.29 2.31 5.00
N LEU A 84 1.56 1.98 6.06
CA LEU A 84 0.80 0.74 6.19
C LEU A 84 -0.66 1.00 5.82
N ILE A 85 -1.13 0.39 4.73
CA ILE A 85 -2.53 0.49 4.29
C ILE A 85 -3.19 -0.87 4.54
N PRO A 86 -4.07 -1.00 5.54
CA PRO A 86 -4.72 -2.26 5.83
C PRO A 86 -5.77 -2.61 4.78
N ASN A 87 -5.91 -3.89 4.46
CA ASN A 87 -7.11 -4.38 3.78
C ASN A 87 -8.34 -4.15 4.67
N ALA A 88 -9.46 -3.83 4.07
CA ALA A 88 -10.69 -3.56 4.78
C ALA A 88 -11.86 -4.33 4.18
N VAL A 89 -12.84 -4.64 5.02
CA VAL A 89 -14.13 -5.21 4.61
C VAL A 89 -15.25 -4.37 5.22
N GLY A 90 -16.33 -4.16 4.45
CA GLY A 90 -17.48 -3.39 4.90
C GLY A 90 -18.80 -4.08 4.58
N LEU A 91 -19.81 -3.86 5.41
CA LEU A 91 -21.19 -4.30 5.17
C LEU A 91 -21.90 -3.28 4.29
N VAL A 92 -22.47 -3.73 3.17
CA VAL A 92 -23.26 -2.86 2.30
C VAL A 92 -24.62 -2.58 2.97
N ALA A 93 -24.90 -1.32 3.23
CA ALA A 93 -26.18 -0.91 3.81
C ALA A 93 -27.34 -1.29 2.88
N GLY A 94 -28.41 -1.85 3.45
CA GLY A 94 -29.59 -2.29 2.68
C GLY A 94 -29.39 -3.56 1.86
N GLY A 95 -28.28 -4.28 2.01
CA GLY A 95 -28.06 -5.59 1.38
C GLY A 95 -29.11 -6.63 1.83
N PRO A 96 -29.35 -7.67 1.01
CA PRO A 96 -30.47 -8.60 1.20
C PRO A 96 -30.36 -9.50 2.44
N ASP A 97 -29.14 -9.75 2.92
CA ASP A 97 -28.86 -10.57 4.12
C ASP A 97 -27.83 -9.87 5.02
N GLN A 98 -28.32 -8.97 5.86
CA GLN A 98 -27.46 -8.21 6.78
C GLN A 98 -26.78 -9.10 7.83
N ASP A 99 -27.48 -10.12 8.33
CA ASP A 99 -26.94 -11.01 9.37
C ASP A 99 -25.95 -12.02 8.79
N GLY A 100 -26.19 -12.52 7.59
CA GLY A 100 -25.22 -13.30 6.84
C GLY A 100 -23.95 -12.50 6.54
N GLY A 101 -24.10 -11.25 6.11
CA GLY A 101 -23.02 -10.33 5.87
C GLY A 101 -22.14 -10.07 7.11
N LYS A 102 -22.76 -9.87 8.28
CA LYS A 102 -22.02 -9.71 9.55
C LYS A 102 -21.22 -10.98 9.90
N ARG A 103 -21.86 -12.16 9.82
CA ARG A 103 -21.17 -13.45 10.07
C ARG A 103 -20.00 -13.67 9.12
N LEU A 104 -20.15 -13.26 7.84
CA LEU A 104 -19.06 -13.34 6.87
C LEU A 104 -17.92 -12.39 7.24
N ILE A 105 -18.21 -11.16 7.64
CA ILE A 105 -17.20 -10.20 8.11
C ILE A 105 -16.46 -10.76 9.32
N ASP A 106 -17.15 -11.28 10.32
CA ASP A 106 -16.54 -11.88 11.51
C ASP A 106 -15.57 -13.02 11.13
N ARG A 107 -15.94 -13.83 10.13
CA ARG A 107 -15.07 -14.89 9.60
C ARG A 107 -13.86 -14.30 8.86
N ILE A 108 -14.07 -13.33 7.98
CA ILE A 108 -12.99 -12.71 7.17
C ILE A 108 -11.97 -12.00 8.06
N VAL A 109 -12.41 -11.27 9.09
CA VAL A 109 -11.49 -10.59 10.01
C VAL A 109 -10.96 -11.50 11.12
N GLY A 110 -11.29 -12.78 11.11
CA GLY A 110 -10.86 -13.74 12.10
C GLY A 110 -9.37 -14.10 12.00
N LYS A 111 -8.78 -14.51 13.14
CA LYS A 111 -7.36 -14.91 13.24
C LYS A 111 -6.96 -16.00 12.23
N GLU A 112 -7.84 -16.96 11.99
CA GLU A 112 -7.58 -18.06 11.05
C GLU A 112 -7.47 -17.56 9.61
N THR A 113 -8.36 -16.63 9.21
CA THR A 113 -8.30 -16.04 7.87
C THR A 113 -7.05 -15.19 7.70
N GLU A 114 -6.67 -14.42 8.72
CA GLU A 114 -5.44 -13.64 8.70
C GLU A 114 -4.19 -14.52 8.53
N ALA A 115 -4.14 -15.68 9.20
CA ALA A 115 -3.08 -16.67 9.03
C ALA A 115 -3.06 -17.28 7.61
N LEU A 116 -4.24 -17.56 7.04
CA LEU A 116 -4.36 -18.05 5.66
C LEU A 116 -3.87 -17.01 4.64
N LEU A 117 -4.22 -15.74 4.83
CA LEU A 117 -3.78 -14.64 3.96
C LEU A 117 -2.26 -14.41 4.03
N ALA A 118 -1.67 -14.55 5.22
CA ALA A 118 -0.21 -14.45 5.39
C ALA A 118 0.55 -15.60 4.69
N ALA A 119 -0.05 -16.79 4.65
CA ALA A 119 0.53 -17.97 4.02
C ALA A 119 0.22 -18.10 2.51
N ALA A 120 -0.70 -17.28 1.99
CA ALA A 120 -1.07 -17.28 0.58
C ALA A 120 -0.04 -16.53 -0.29
N ASP A 121 -0.18 -16.66 -1.61
CA ASP A 121 0.70 -15.99 -2.59
C ASP A 121 0.74 -14.44 -2.41
N GLY A 122 -0.32 -13.85 -1.87
CA GLY A 122 -0.37 -12.43 -1.56
C GLY A 122 0.44 -12.02 -0.33
N ALA A 123 0.96 -12.98 0.46
CA ALA A 123 1.85 -12.75 1.60
C ALA A 123 1.46 -11.55 2.48
N GLN A 124 0.17 -11.48 2.87
CA GLN A 124 -0.35 -10.35 3.64
C GLN A 124 0.30 -10.28 5.02
N ILE A 125 0.61 -9.07 5.47
CA ILE A 125 1.24 -8.84 6.77
C ILE A 125 0.14 -8.89 7.85
N PRO A 126 0.18 -9.84 8.81
CA PRO A 126 -0.81 -9.90 9.88
C PRO A 126 -0.76 -8.66 10.78
N LEU A 127 -1.93 -8.16 11.17
CA LEU A 127 -2.06 -7.06 12.13
C LEU A 127 -2.13 -7.56 13.57
N ARG A 128 -2.58 -8.82 13.77
CA ARG A 128 -2.69 -9.41 15.11
C ARG A 128 -1.37 -9.99 15.60
N SER A 129 -1.07 -9.71 16.85
CA SER A 129 0.03 -10.39 17.55
C SER A 129 -0.24 -11.91 17.63
N GLY A 130 0.82 -12.71 17.44
CA GLY A 130 0.73 -14.18 17.51
C GLY A 130 0.12 -14.85 16.28
N VAL A 131 -0.08 -14.12 15.17
CA VAL A 131 -0.24 -14.70 13.84
C VAL A 131 1.10 -14.70 13.15
N GLN A 132 1.50 -15.84 12.58
CA GLN A 132 2.75 -15.94 11.84
C GLN A 132 2.66 -15.18 10.52
N GLY A 133 3.60 -14.28 10.28
CA GLY A 133 3.72 -13.53 9.04
C GLY A 133 4.29 -14.35 7.88
N PRO A 134 4.40 -13.74 6.70
CA PRO A 134 5.04 -14.35 5.54
C PRO A 134 6.45 -14.85 5.84
N GLN A 135 6.86 -15.92 5.16
CA GLN A 135 8.19 -16.52 5.36
C GLN A 135 9.32 -15.75 4.65
N ASP A 136 8.97 -14.78 3.80
CA ASP A 136 9.95 -13.94 3.12
C ASP A 136 10.53 -12.89 4.10
N PRO A 137 11.85 -12.95 4.39
CA PRO A 137 12.46 -12.04 5.36
C PRO A 137 12.50 -10.57 4.92
N ALA A 138 12.25 -10.29 3.64
CA ALA A 138 12.14 -8.93 3.13
C ALA A 138 10.79 -8.29 3.47
N ILE A 139 9.76 -9.09 3.77
CA ILE A 139 8.45 -8.62 4.21
C ILE A 139 8.46 -8.50 5.74
N LYS A 140 8.53 -7.29 6.23
CA LYS A 140 8.67 -6.99 7.65
C LYS A 140 7.32 -7.10 8.38
N ALA A 141 7.34 -7.59 9.60
CA ALA A 141 6.15 -7.63 10.47
C ALA A 141 5.78 -6.22 10.96
N VAL A 142 4.49 -5.99 11.21
CA VAL A 142 3.99 -4.77 11.87
C VAL A 142 4.75 -4.55 13.19
N GLY A 143 5.16 -3.33 13.45
CA GLY A 143 5.95 -2.94 14.62
C GLY A 143 7.46 -3.26 14.52
N SER A 144 7.93 -3.94 13.44
CA SER A 144 9.36 -4.19 13.23
C SER A 144 10.04 -3.17 12.31
N PHE A 145 9.30 -2.19 11.82
CA PHE A 145 9.76 -1.08 11.00
C PHE A 145 9.10 0.22 11.44
N ARG A 146 9.67 1.35 11.04
CA ARG A 146 9.04 2.64 11.27
C ARG A 146 7.81 2.77 10.38
N GLU A 147 6.65 2.92 10.99
CA GLU A 147 5.39 3.14 10.30
C GLU A 147 5.13 4.64 10.15
N MET A 148 4.69 5.04 8.95
CA MET A 148 4.25 6.41 8.71
C MET A 148 2.93 6.66 9.46
N ALA A 149 2.91 7.69 10.29
CA ALA A 149 1.67 8.12 10.94
C ALA A 149 0.74 8.78 9.92
N TRP A 150 -0.50 8.31 9.85
CA TRP A 150 -1.54 8.89 8.99
C TRP A 150 -2.93 8.63 9.56
N GLU A 151 -3.87 9.51 9.24
CA GLU A 151 -5.26 9.42 9.69
C GLU A 151 -6.20 9.06 8.53
N PRO A 152 -6.83 7.87 8.52
CA PRO A 152 -7.70 7.42 7.45
C PRO A 152 -8.85 8.37 7.15
N ALA A 153 -9.53 8.91 8.17
CA ALA A 153 -10.66 9.80 8.00
C ALA A 153 -10.25 11.15 7.38
N GLN A 154 -9.12 11.72 7.82
CA GLN A 154 -8.58 12.95 7.28
C GLN A 154 -8.10 12.75 5.83
N THR A 155 -7.42 11.64 5.57
CA THR A 155 -6.99 11.26 4.22
C THR A 155 -8.18 11.10 3.29
N ALA A 156 -9.24 10.40 3.72
CA ALA A 156 -10.46 10.22 2.93
C ALA A 156 -11.15 11.55 2.60
N ALA A 157 -11.18 12.50 3.52
CA ALA A 157 -11.76 13.83 3.28
C ALA A 157 -11.03 14.63 2.18
N GLU A 158 -9.72 14.43 2.03
CA GLU A 158 -8.88 15.13 1.05
C GLU A 158 -8.74 14.39 -0.30
N LEU A 159 -9.17 13.13 -0.42
CA LEU A 159 -8.98 12.32 -1.63
C LEU A 159 -9.51 12.99 -2.90
N ALA A 160 -10.71 13.56 -2.85
CA ALA A 160 -11.33 14.18 -4.03
C ALA A 160 -10.53 15.38 -4.51
N ARG A 161 -10.08 16.23 -3.59
CA ARG A 161 -9.24 17.39 -3.87
C ARG A 161 -7.90 16.96 -4.47
N CYS A 162 -7.23 16.02 -3.83
CA CYS A 162 -5.95 15.48 -4.33
C CYS A 162 -6.10 14.87 -5.72
N ASN A 163 -7.17 14.11 -5.96
CA ASN A 163 -7.41 13.53 -7.28
C ASN A 163 -7.58 14.58 -8.38
N GLN A 164 -8.29 15.66 -8.12
CA GLN A 164 -8.46 16.78 -9.07
C GLN A 164 -7.12 17.46 -9.37
N GLU A 165 -6.30 17.72 -8.35
CA GLU A 165 -5.00 18.35 -8.52
C GLU A 165 -4.02 17.44 -9.28
N PHE A 166 -4.01 16.15 -8.97
CA PHE A 166 -3.23 15.17 -9.70
C PHE A 166 -3.64 15.09 -11.17
N SER A 167 -4.94 14.99 -11.45
CA SER A 167 -5.45 14.94 -12.82
C SER A 167 -5.07 16.18 -13.63
N LYS A 168 -5.10 17.36 -13.03
CA LYS A 168 -4.65 18.61 -13.68
C LYS A 168 -3.15 18.59 -13.98
N ARG A 169 -2.34 18.08 -13.05
CA ARG A 169 -0.89 18.05 -13.16
C ARG A 169 -0.38 16.99 -14.13
N TRP A 170 -1.08 15.86 -14.22
CA TRP A 170 -0.71 14.72 -15.06
C TRP A 170 -1.44 14.68 -16.41
N GLY A 171 -2.34 15.60 -16.67
CA GLY A 171 -3.00 15.74 -17.97
C GLY A 171 -3.91 14.57 -18.35
N LYS A 172 -4.49 13.88 -17.37
CA LYS A 172 -5.41 12.74 -17.58
C LYS A 172 -6.73 12.95 -16.87
#